data_7a6ade89f0f4f2ca851ca915a9b30e74
#
_entry.id   7a6ade89f0f4f2ca851ca915a9b30e74
#
_cell.length_a   1.000
_cell.length_b   1.000
_cell.length_c   1.000
_cell.angle_alpha   90.00
_cell.angle_beta   90.00
_cell.angle_gamma   90.00
#
_symmetry.space_group_name_H-M   'P 1'
#
loop_
_entity.id
_entity.type
_entity.pdbx_description
1 polymer ?
#
loop_
_entity_poly.entity_id
_entity_poly.type
_entity_poly.pdbx_seq_one_letter_code
_entity_poly.pdbx_strand_id
1 'polypeptide(L)'
;MASIKNILLPDRYVNQVVPTNGFTTLLTFFTSAAMAFLIVFSLAMSFAADRLAQSWSDSLANSATLRVSAPLADLESQTEAALNVLSNTKGIESFRLLKVEEQQALLEPWFGPKVPISNLPMPRLISIEEDENGYDRVGLRLRLAAEVPSAVLDDHTRWREPLVKAAYRIWFL
;
A
#
# COMPACT_ATOMS: atom_id res chain seq x y z
N MET A 1 41.59 65.66 -19.21
CA MET A 1 41.76 64.34 -18.61
C MET A 1 40.69 64.17 -17.52
N ALA A 2 39.55 63.66 -17.85
CA ALA A 2 38.46 63.42 -16.91
C ALA A 2 38.71 62.07 -16.18
N SER A 3 38.71 62.17 -14.87
CA SER A 3 39.10 61.09 -13.95
C SER A 3 38.10 59.92 -13.99
N ILE A 4 38.55 58.75 -14.41
CA ILE A 4 37.79 57.47 -14.46
C ILE A 4 37.46 56.89 -13.07
N LYS A 5 37.72 57.64 -12.00
CA LYS A 5 37.55 57.18 -10.60
C LYS A 5 36.13 57.14 -10.09
N ASN A 6 35.14 57.66 -10.83
CA ASN A 6 33.74 57.74 -10.34
C ASN A 6 32.80 56.62 -10.88
N ILE A 7 33.34 55.66 -11.64
CA ILE A 7 32.51 54.59 -12.24
C ILE A 7 32.51 53.27 -11.41
N LEU A 8 33.36 53.18 -10.39
CA LEU A 8 33.57 51.94 -9.60
C LEU A 8 33.17 52.05 -8.11
N LEU A 9 32.38 53.06 -7.75
CA LEU A 9 31.74 53.02 -6.42
C LEU A 9 30.42 52.28 -6.57
N PRO A 10 30.26 51.13 -5.92
CA PRO A 10 28.96 50.48 -5.88
C PRO A 10 27.96 51.40 -5.19
N ASP A 11 26.93 51.72 -5.93
CA ASP A 11 25.85 52.57 -5.47
C ASP A 11 25.35 52.12 -4.10
N ARG A 12 25.40 52.96 -3.13
CA ARG A 12 24.93 52.75 -1.73
C ARG A 12 23.48 52.36 -1.63
N TYR A 13 22.79 52.30 -2.76
CA TYR A 13 21.34 51.96 -2.84
C TYR A 13 21.05 50.47 -3.00
N VAL A 14 22.07 49.61 -3.26
CA VAL A 14 21.86 48.15 -3.45
C VAL A 14 21.67 47.43 -2.13
N ASN A 15 21.96 48.04 -0.97
CA ASN A 15 21.88 47.38 0.34
C ASN A 15 20.58 47.62 1.12
N GLN A 16 19.55 48.16 0.48
CA GLN A 16 18.26 48.42 1.20
C GLN A 16 17.10 47.49 0.78
N VAL A 17 17.40 46.27 0.38
CA VAL A 17 16.34 45.30 0.14
C VAL A 17 15.79 44.73 1.46
N VAL A 18 16.52 44.89 2.56
CA VAL A 18 16.06 44.50 3.89
C VAL A 18 15.81 45.77 4.75
N PRO A 19 14.61 46.01 5.26
CA PRO A 19 14.33 47.11 6.15
C PRO A 19 15.24 47.07 7.38
N THR A 20 15.97 48.15 7.66
CA THR A 20 16.92 48.22 8.79
C THR A 20 16.22 48.55 10.13
N ASN A 21 14.91 48.74 10.14
CA ASN A 21 14.14 48.96 11.36
C ASN A 21 13.97 47.64 12.12
N GLY A 22 14.49 47.55 13.33
CA GLY A 22 14.64 46.29 14.10
C GLY A 22 13.39 45.40 14.17
N PHE A 23 12.22 45.97 14.29
CA PHE A 23 10.95 45.23 14.34
C PHE A 23 10.60 44.61 12.97
N THR A 24 10.72 45.38 11.89
CA THR A 24 10.40 44.91 10.53
C THR A 24 11.35 43.82 10.06
N THR A 25 12.63 43.95 10.40
CA THR A 25 13.66 42.92 10.09
C THR A 25 13.36 41.62 10.83
N LEU A 26 12.99 41.72 12.12
CA LEU A 26 12.62 40.57 12.93
C LEU A 26 11.37 39.86 12.37
N LEU A 27 10.36 40.63 11.99
CA LEU A 27 9.13 40.10 11.39
C LEU A 27 9.42 39.40 10.06
N THR A 28 10.24 40.00 9.19
CA THR A 28 10.63 39.39 7.91
C THR A 28 11.40 38.10 8.11
N PHE A 29 12.30 38.07 9.11
CA PHE A 29 13.03 36.86 9.45
C PHE A 29 12.09 35.73 9.90
N PHE A 30 11.15 36.02 10.81
CA PHE A 30 10.20 35.02 11.28
C PHE A 30 9.28 34.51 10.18
N THR A 31 8.79 35.40 9.33
CA THR A 31 7.93 34.98 8.19
C THR A 31 8.67 34.13 7.19
N SER A 32 9.93 34.50 6.84
CA SER A 32 10.77 33.70 5.97
C SER A 32 11.10 32.32 6.59
N ALA A 33 11.44 32.29 7.86
CA ALA A 33 11.71 31.06 8.59
C ALA A 33 10.47 30.16 8.66
N ALA A 34 9.28 30.73 8.91
CA ALA A 34 8.03 30.01 8.92
C ALA A 34 7.70 29.43 7.53
N MET A 35 7.88 30.21 6.46
CA MET A 35 7.66 29.74 5.10
C MET A 35 8.64 28.60 4.74
N ALA A 36 9.92 28.78 5.05
CA ALA A 36 10.92 27.72 4.82
C ALA A 36 10.59 26.44 5.59
N PHE A 37 10.19 26.57 6.86
CA PHE A 37 9.74 25.45 7.67
C PHE A 37 8.54 24.74 7.06
N LEU A 38 7.52 25.48 6.61
CA LEU A 38 6.31 24.89 6.00
C LEU A 38 6.64 24.15 4.70
N ILE A 39 7.54 24.68 3.88
CA ILE A 39 7.99 24.02 2.65
C ILE A 39 8.68 22.68 2.98
N VAL A 40 9.65 22.71 3.90
CA VAL A 40 10.40 21.49 4.30
C VAL A 40 9.46 20.49 4.95
N PHE A 41 8.57 20.94 5.81
CA PHE A 41 7.57 20.09 6.48
C PHE A 41 6.62 19.45 5.46
N SER A 42 6.12 20.22 4.50
CA SER A 42 5.24 19.72 3.44
C SER A 42 5.93 18.66 2.58
N LEU A 43 7.18 18.88 2.20
CA LEU A 43 7.98 17.90 1.47
C LEU A 43 8.21 16.63 2.31
N ALA A 44 8.61 16.78 3.57
CA ALA A 44 8.82 15.64 4.46
C ALA A 44 7.53 14.81 4.63
N MET A 45 6.38 15.47 4.79
CA MET A 45 5.08 14.83 4.90
C MET A 45 4.70 14.11 3.61
N SER A 46 4.98 14.70 2.45
CA SER A 46 4.76 14.08 1.15
C SER A 46 5.58 12.79 0.99
N PHE A 47 6.87 12.82 1.32
CA PHE A 47 7.71 11.62 1.28
C PHE A 47 7.28 10.55 2.29
N ALA A 48 6.84 10.94 3.49
CA ALA A 48 6.34 10.01 4.48
C ALA A 48 5.05 9.32 4.01
N ALA A 49 4.13 10.08 3.43
CA ALA A 49 2.88 9.57 2.86
C ALA A 49 3.14 8.61 1.69
N ASP A 50 4.08 8.95 0.80
CA ASP A 50 4.45 8.11 -0.32
C ASP A 50 5.06 6.77 0.14
N ARG A 51 5.98 6.80 1.11
CA ARG A 51 6.54 5.57 1.71
C ARG A 51 5.47 4.68 2.35
N LEU A 52 4.55 5.29 3.07
CA LEU A 52 3.46 4.56 3.71
C LEU A 52 2.54 3.93 2.66
N ALA A 53 2.17 4.68 1.62
CA ALA A 53 1.36 4.20 0.52
C ALA A 53 2.03 3.04 -0.23
N GLN A 54 3.33 3.13 -0.50
CA GLN A 54 4.11 2.06 -1.12
C GLN A 54 4.14 0.80 -0.23
N SER A 55 4.45 0.95 1.06
CA SER A 55 4.47 -0.17 2.01
C SER A 55 3.12 -0.89 2.08
N TRP A 56 2.02 -0.15 2.10
CA TRP A 56 0.68 -0.76 2.08
C TRP A 56 0.34 -1.39 0.73
N SER A 57 0.73 -0.74 -0.36
CA SER A 57 0.54 -1.29 -1.71
C SER A 57 1.25 -2.63 -1.86
N ASP A 58 2.49 -2.73 -1.39
CA ASP A 58 3.29 -3.95 -1.51
C ASP A 58 2.74 -5.07 -0.61
N SER A 59 2.35 -4.76 0.61
CA SER A 59 1.71 -5.73 1.52
C SER A 59 0.41 -6.30 0.95
N LEU A 60 -0.41 -5.46 0.28
CA LEU A 60 -1.65 -5.91 -0.35
C LEU A 60 -1.41 -6.58 -1.71
N ALA A 61 -0.34 -6.19 -2.41
CA ALA A 61 -0.01 -6.74 -3.72
C ALA A 61 0.47 -8.19 -3.65
N ASN A 62 1.21 -8.50 -2.60
CA ASN A 62 1.87 -9.79 -2.43
C ASN A 62 1.04 -10.77 -1.60
N SER A 63 -0.23 -10.43 -1.31
CA SER A 63 -1.14 -11.33 -0.60
C SER A 63 -2.31 -11.76 -1.48
N ALA A 64 -2.64 -13.04 -1.40
CA ALA A 64 -3.82 -13.63 -2.02
C ALA A 64 -4.53 -14.53 -1.03
N THR A 65 -5.82 -14.75 -1.22
CA THR A 65 -6.60 -15.65 -0.39
C THR A 65 -7.19 -16.75 -1.25
N LEU A 66 -6.91 -17.99 -0.90
CA LEU A 66 -7.57 -19.16 -1.50
C LEU A 66 -8.73 -19.58 -0.61
N ARG A 67 -9.92 -19.56 -1.16
CA ARG A 67 -11.14 -20.02 -0.50
C ARG A 67 -11.53 -21.39 -1.01
N VAL A 68 -11.64 -22.38 -0.12
CA VAL A 68 -12.11 -23.72 -0.42
C VAL A 68 -13.53 -23.87 0.15
N SER A 69 -14.51 -24.07 -0.74
CA SER A 69 -15.94 -24.16 -0.41
C SER A 69 -16.49 -25.50 -0.87
N ALA A 70 -16.26 -26.56 -0.11
CA ALA A 70 -16.74 -27.91 -0.39
C ALA A 70 -17.78 -28.35 0.64
N PRO A 71 -18.60 -29.39 0.36
CA PRO A 71 -19.39 -30.07 1.38
C PRO A 71 -18.50 -30.56 2.52
N LEU A 72 -19.04 -30.63 3.75
CA LEU A 72 -18.27 -31.00 4.94
C LEU A 72 -17.52 -32.33 4.81
N ALA A 73 -18.10 -33.30 4.07
CA ALA A 73 -17.46 -34.60 3.83
C ALA A 73 -16.15 -34.50 2.99
N ASP A 74 -16.09 -33.55 2.06
CA ASP A 74 -14.98 -33.41 1.11
C ASP A 74 -14.07 -32.22 1.47
N LEU A 75 -14.45 -31.39 2.46
CA LEU A 75 -13.78 -30.16 2.80
C LEU A 75 -12.32 -30.38 3.22
N GLU A 76 -12.07 -31.43 3.98
CA GLU A 76 -10.72 -31.75 4.48
C GLU A 76 -9.82 -32.23 3.37
N SER A 77 -10.29 -33.19 2.55
CA SER A 77 -9.56 -33.71 1.41
C SER A 77 -9.26 -32.64 0.35
N GLN A 78 -10.22 -31.76 0.08
CA GLN A 78 -10.05 -30.64 -0.84
C GLN A 78 -9.08 -29.59 -0.27
N THR A 79 -9.08 -29.38 1.04
CA THR A 79 -8.12 -28.46 1.69
C THR A 79 -6.70 -29.01 1.62
N GLU A 80 -6.50 -30.31 1.89
CA GLU A 80 -5.20 -30.96 1.78
C GLU A 80 -4.68 -30.95 0.33
N ALA A 81 -5.52 -31.22 -0.64
CA ALA A 81 -5.19 -31.11 -2.05
C ALA A 81 -4.77 -29.68 -2.42
N ALA A 82 -5.50 -28.67 -1.92
CA ALA A 82 -5.13 -27.28 -2.13
C ALA A 82 -3.76 -26.92 -1.53
N LEU A 83 -3.48 -27.37 -0.30
CA LEU A 83 -2.17 -27.15 0.33
C LEU A 83 -1.05 -27.85 -0.46
N ASN A 84 -1.29 -29.02 -1.00
CA ASN A 84 -0.32 -29.75 -1.84
C ASN A 84 -0.05 -29.00 -3.16
N VAL A 85 -1.08 -28.45 -3.81
CA VAL A 85 -0.91 -27.62 -5.01
C VAL A 85 -0.08 -26.38 -4.69
N LEU A 86 -0.35 -25.69 -3.57
CA LEU A 86 0.38 -24.50 -3.15
C LEU A 86 1.84 -24.81 -2.83
N SER A 87 2.12 -25.89 -2.11
CA SER A 87 3.50 -26.30 -1.77
C SER A 87 4.37 -26.63 -2.99
N ASN A 88 3.74 -27.04 -4.09
CA ASN A 88 4.42 -27.34 -5.36
C ASN A 88 4.40 -26.17 -6.36
N THR A 89 3.94 -25.01 -5.95
CA THR A 89 3.88 -23.81 -6.80
C THR A 89 5.06 -22.90 -6.50
N LYS A 90 5.89 -22.63 -7.50
CA LYS A 90 7.01 -21.70 -7.36
C LYS A 90 6.50 -20.26 -7.28
N GLY A 91 7.18 -19.43 -6.48
CA GLY A 91 6.83 -18.02 -6.31
C GLY A 91 5.83 -17.76 -5.18
N ILE A 92 5.51 -18.76 -4.37
CA ILE A 92 4.81 -18.65 -3.10
C ILE A 92 5.86 -18.69 -1.99
N GLU A 93 5.97 -17.62 -1.20
CA GLU A 93 6.88 -17.50 -0.08
C GLU A 93 6.34 -18.29 1.12
N SER A 94 5.09 -18.03 1.46
CA SER A 94 4.41 -18.71 2.55
C SER A 94 2.92 -18.90 2.27
N PHE A 95 2.32 -19.90 2.91
CA PHE A 95 0.87 -20.08 2.94
C PHE A 95 0.42 -20.58 4.30
N ARG A 96 -0.72 -20.12 4.78
CA ARG A 96 -1.25 -20.46 6.08
C ARG A 96 -2.75 -20.70 6.02
N LEU A 97 -3.18 -21.85 6.53
CA LEU A 97 -4.60 -22.12 6.77
C LEU A 97 -5.09 -21.26 7.95
N LEU A 98 -6.10 -20.44 7.74
CA LEU A 98 -6.74 -19.66 8.80
C LEU A 98 -7.55 -20.60 9.70
N LYS A 99 -7.32 -20.48 11.00
CA LYS A 99 -8.10 -21.22 11.99
C LYS A 99 -9.54 -20.72 12.04
N VAL A 100 -10.47 -21.62 12.37
CA VAL A 100 -11.89 -21.27 12.44
C VAL A 100 -12.14 -20.16 13.47
N GLU A 101 -11.41 -20.17 14.58
CA GLU A 101 -11.47 -19.15 15.63
C GLU A 101 -11.04 -17.77 15.12
N GLU A 102 -10.01 -17.73 14.28
CA GLU A 102 -9.55 -16.48 13.65
C GLU A 102 -10.60 -15.94 12.67
N GLN A 103 -11.22 -16.81 11.88
CA GLN A 103 -12.29 -16.42 10.97
C GLN A 103 -13.52 -15.91 11.74
N GLN A 104 -13.85 -16.54 12.86
CA GLN A 104 -14.94 -16.09 13.73
C GLN A 104 -14.68 -14.72 14.34
N ALA A 105 -13.45 -14.48 14.81
CA ALA A 105 -13.03 -13.19 15.37
C ALA A 105 -13.13 -12.05 14.34
N LEU A 106 -12.87 -12.33 13.05
CA LEU A 106 -13.03 -11.35 11.96
C LEU A 106 -14.51 -11.02 11.68
N LEU A 107 -15.44 -11.94 11.97
CA LEU A 107 -16.87 -11.76 11.73
C LEU A 107 -17.59 -11.14 12.94
N GLU A 108 -17.05 -11.28 14.14
CA GLU A 108 -17.65 -10.78 15.38
C GLU A 108 -18.05 -9.30 15.36
N PRO A 109 -17.23 -8.36 14.81
CA PRO A 109 -17.59 -6.95 14.71
C PRO A 109 -18.85 -6.68 13.85
N TRP A 110 -19.16 -7.57 12.90
CA TRP A 110 -20.26 -7.40 11.94
C TRP A 110 -21.56 -8.07 12.43
N PHE A 111 -21.45 -9.22 13.08
CA PHE A 111 -22.61 -10.02 13.50
C PHE A 111 -22.90 -9.92 14.99
N GLY A 112 -21.97 -9.38 15.78
CA GLY A 112 -22.06 -9.30 17.22
C GLY A 112 -21.82 -10.65 17.93
N PRO A 113 -21.57 -10.64 19.26
CA PRO A 113 -21.11 -11.83 20.01
C PRO A 113 -22.18 -12.91 20.23
N LYS A 114 -23.44 -12.65 19.88
CA LYS A 114 -24.56 -13.54 20.14
C LYS A 114 -24.94 -14.48 18.99
N VAL A 115 -24.35 -14.30 17.82
CA VAL A 115 -24.69 -15.16 16.67
C VAL A 115 -23.84 -16.42 16.73
N PRO A 116 -24.43 -17.63 16.72
CA PRO A 116 -23.69 -18.89 16.72
C PRO A 116 -23.06 -19.12 15.32
N ILE A 117 -21.98 -18.42 15.04
CA ILE A 117 -21.24 -18.47 13.77
C ILE A 117 -20.69 -19.89 13.53
N SER A 118 -20.48 -20.65 14.61
CA SER A 118 -20.01 -22.05 14.56
C SER A 118 -20.92 -22.99 13.77
N ASN A 119 -22.22 -22.66 13.62
CA ASN A 119 -23.18 -23.47 12.88
C ASN A 119 -23.31 -23.10 11.39
N LEU A 120 -22.60 -22.08 10.96
CA LEU A 120 -22.58 -21.70 9.54
C LEU A 120 -21.55 -22.57 8.77
N PRO A 121 -21.90 -23.03 7.56
CA PRO A 121 -20.94 -23.73 6.70
C PRO A 121 -19.88 -22.72 6.25
N MET A 122 -18.79 -22.64 7.01
CA MET A 122 -17.69 -21.71 6.72
C MET A 122 -16.71 -22.35 5.74
N PRO A 123 -16.32 -21.65 4.68
CA PRO A 123 -15.27 -22.11 3.80
C PRO A 123 -13.92 -22.11 4.53
N ARG A 124 -13.01 -22.97 4.13
CA ARG A 124 -11.61 -22.89 4.57
C ARG A 124 -10.90 -21.76 3.80
N LEU A 125 -10.22 -20.91 4.54
CA LEU A 125 -9.43 -19.81 3.98
C LEU A 125 -7.94 -20.10 4.16
N ILE A 126 -7.19 -20.02 3.07
CA ILE A 126 -5.75 -20.15 3.07
C ILE A 126 -5.19 -18.79 2.63
N SER A 127 -4.44 -18.14 3.51
CA SER A 127 -3.67 -16.94 3.18
C SER A 127 -2.41 -17.37 2.43
N ILE A 128 -2.12 -16.70 1.34
CA ILE A 128 -0.95 -16.94 0.48
C ILE A 128 -0.14 -15.64 0.46
N GLU A 129 1.15 -15.73 0.67
CA GLU A 129 2.11 -14.66 0.51
C GLU A 129 2.99 -14.97 -0.69
N GLU A 130 3.11 -14.03 -1.60
CA GLU A 130 3.92 -14.15 -2.81
C GLU A 130 5.38 -13.79 -2.52
N ASP A 131 6.30 -14.50 -3.14
CA ASP A 131 7.72 -14.12 -3.23
C ASP A 131 7.88 -12.85 -4.09
N GLU A 132 9.04 -12.19 -4.00
CA GLU A 132 9.38 -10.98 -4.79
C GLU A 132 9.16 -11.16 -6.30
N ASN A 133 9.32 -12.39 -6.82
CA ASN A 133 9.12 -12.72 -8.23
C ASN A 133 7.65 -13.00 -8.58
N GLY A 134 6.78 -13.19 -7.60
CA GLY A 134 5.40 -13.61 -7.77
C GLY A 134 5.25 -15.02 -8.34
N TYR A 135 4.04 -15.56 -8.32
CA TYR A 135 3.71 -16.86 -8.90
C TYR A 135 2.91 -16.73 -10.21
N ASP A 136 2.91 -17.77 -11.04
CA ASP A 136 2.05 -17.86 -12.23
C ASP A 136 0.58 -18.04 -11.82
N ARG A 137 -0.15 -16.92 -11.75
CA ARG A 137 -1.57 -16.86 -11.34
C ARG A 137 -2.49 -17.62 -12.28
N VAL A 138 -2.18 -17.61 -13.58
CA VAL A 138 -2.99 -18.32 -14.58
C VAL A 138 -2.77 -19.83 -14.45
N GLY A 139 -1.51 -20.25 -14.36
CA GLY A 139 -1.15 -21.65 -14.15
C GLY A 139 -1.70 -22.20 -12.85
N LEU A 140 -1.60 -21.45 -11.74
CA LEU A 140 -2.16 -21.86 -10.45
C LEU A 140 -3.69 -22.00 -10.50
N ARG A 141 -4.41 -21.06 -11.12
CA ARG A 141 -5.87 -21.16 -11.30
C ARG A 141 -6.27 -22.39 -12.10
N LEU A 142 -5.56 -22.69 -13.19
CA LEU A 142 -5.83 -23.87 -14.01
C LEU A 142 -5.59 -25.17 -13.25
N ARG A 143 -4.50 -25.24 -12.47
CA ARG A 143 -4.21 -26.39 -11.61
C ARG A 143 -5.25 -26.58 -10.51
N LEU A 144 -5.61 -25.48 -9.82
CA LEU A 144 -6.66 -25.53 -8.80
C LEU A 144 -8.01 -25.95 -9.40
N ALA A 145 -8.38 -25.45 -10.57
CA ALA A 145 -9.62 -25.86 -11.23
C ALA A 145 -9.63 -27.36 -11.59
N ALA A 146 -8.48 -27.93 -11.88
CA ALA A 146 -8.38 -29.37 -12.22
C ALA A 146 -8.32 -30.27 -10.96
N GLU A 147 -7.53 -29.88 -9.95
CA GLU A 147 -7.23 -30.71 -8.78
C GLU A 147 -8.17 -30.42 -7.59
N VAL A 148 -8.66 -29.16 -7.46
CA VAL A 148 -9.49 -28.69 -6.35
C VAL A 148 -10.63 -27.82 -6.88
N PRO A 149 -11.65 -28.37 -7.51
CA PRO A 149 -12.69 -27.60 -8.20
C PRO A 149 -13.53 -26.72 -7.26
N SER A 150 -13.52 -26.99 -5.95
CA SER A 150 -14.17 -26.18 -4.93
C SER A 150 -13.35 -24.99 -4.46
N ALA A 151 -12.10 -24.82 -4.96
CA ALA A 151 -11.22 -23.74 -4.58
C ALA A 151 -11.39 -22.53 -5.51
N VAL A 152 -11.45 -21.34 -4.91
CA VAL A 152 -11.50 -20.05 -5.62
C VAL A 152 -10.35 -19.21 -5.13
N LEU A 153 -9.44 -18.87 -6.04
CA LEU A 153 -8.33 -17.95 -5.78
C LEU A 153 -8.84 -16.51 -5.93
N ASP A 154 -8.83 -15.80 -4.82
CA ASP A 154 -9.15 -14.37 -4.76
C ASP A 154 -7.84 -13.59 -4.66
N ASP A 155 -7.40 -13.06 -5.79
CA ASP A 155 -6.26 -12.17 -5.89
C ASP A 155 -6.75 -10.73 -6.03
N HIS A 156 -6.21 -9.84 -5.26
CA HIS A 156 -6.58 -8.42 -5.23
C HIS A 156 -6.18 -7.67 -6.52
N THR A 157 -5.50 -8.31 -7.47
CA THR A 157 -5.05 -7.70 -8.73
C THR A 157 -6.18 -7.22 -9.61
N ARG A 158 -7.33 -7.89 -9.58
CA ARG A 158 -8.50 -7.54 -10.40
C ARG A 158 -9.07 -6.14 -10.08
N TRP A 159 -8.93 -5.71 -8.84
CA TRP A 159 -9.38 -4.38 -8.38
C TRP A 159 -8.28 -3.32 -8.52
N ARG A 160 -7.02 -3.74 -8.47
CA ARG A 160 -5.85 -2.86 -8.51
C ARG A 160 -5.59 -2.31 -9.92
N GLU A 161 -5.71 -3.12 -10.95
CA GLU A 161 -5.41 -2.73 -12.33
C GLU A 161 -6.22 -1.52 -12.83
N PRO A 162 -7.54 -1.43 -12.61
CA PRO A 162 -8.31 -0.24 -12.95
C PRO A 162 -7.91 1.00 -12.15
N LEU A 163 -7.57 0.85 -10.87
CA LEU A 163 -7.16 1.96 -9.99
C LEU A 163 -5.80 2.53 -10.38
N VAL A 164 -4.84 1.68 -10.69
CA VAL A 164 -3.51 2.10 -11.18
C VAL A 164 -3.65 2.81 -12.53
N LYS A 165 -4.45 2.29 -13.45
CA LYS A 165 -4.74 2.95 -14.73
C LYS A 165 -5.42 4.31 -14.55
N ALA A 166 -6.33 4.45 -13.59
CA ALA A 166 -6.99 5.72 -13.27
C ALA A 166 -5.99 6.72 -12.68
N ALA A 167 -5.13 6.30 -11.76
CA ALA A 167 -4.11 7.15 -11.15
C ALA A 167 -3.11 7.69 -12.19
N TYR A 168 -2.65 6.85 -13.11
CA TYR A 168 -1.78 7.28 -14.22
C TYR A 168 -2.47 8.30 -15.14
N ARG A 169 -3.77 8.18 -15.37
CA ARG A 169 -4.51 9.16 -16.19
C ARG A 169 -4.64 10.53 -15.52
N ILE A 170 -4.74 10.57 -14.20
CA ILE A 170 -4.81 11.83 -13.44
C ILE A 170 -3.43 12.54 -13.41
N TRP A 171 -2.35 11.78 -13.45
CA TRP A 171 -1.00 12.35 -13.41
C TRP A 171 -0.56 12.97 -14.76
N PHE A 172 -1.21 12.61 -15.87
CA PHE A 172 -0.95 13.14 -17.22
C PHE A 172 -1.91 14.27 -17.64
N LEU A 173 -2.80 14.74 -16.77
CA LEU A 173 -3.65 15.91 -16.97
C LEU A 173 -3.09 17.14 -16.24
#